data_b3aebc84b6465eaf2499d2a4ba120595
#
_entry.id   b3aebc84b6465eaf2499d2a4ba120595
#
_cell.length_a   1.000
_cell.length_b   1.000
_cell.length_c   1.000
_cell.angle_alpha   90.00
_cell.angle_beta   90.00
_cell.angle_gamma   90.00
#
_symmetry.space_group_name_H-M   'P 1'
#
loop_
_entity.id
_entity.type
_entity.pdbx_description
1 polymer ?
#
loop_
_entity_poly.entity_id
_entity_poly.type
_entity_poly.pdbx_seq_one_letter_code
_entity_poly.pdbx_strand_id
1 'polypeptide(L)'
;RGVPMSIFACRFFCSWSGGKDSCLALYQATKAGGIPELLLTMMVEGGERSRSHGLSLDVLRAQADAMGIQLVTRSASWTTYEEVFLTAAREFAAQGVRDGVFGDIDLDDHREWCVRVCSEAGVRAHHPLWKLDRLRAVHTFLDAGFQAYIVATKDGLDRNLLGRPFDIDAVKSMQDLGIDPCREEGEFHTVVTGGPLFSRSLRDRKSVV
;
A
#
# COMPACT_ATOMS: atom_id res chain seq x y z
N ARG A 1 14.46 10.88 -21.74
CA ARG A 1 14.65 10.65 -20.29
C ARG A 1 13.94 11.78 -19.56
N GLY A 2 12.63 11.59 -19.22
CA GLY A 2 11.91 12.56 -18.41
C GLY A 2 12.54 12.65 -17.03
N VAL A 3 12.86 13.86 -16.59
CA VAL A 3 13.29 14.14 -15.22
C VAL A 3 12.17 13.63 -14.32
N PRO A 4 12.43 12.75 -13.34
CA PRO A 4 11.40 12.34 -12.39
C PRO A 4 10.89 13.61 -11.70
N MET A 5 9.61 13.90 -11.86
CA MET A 5 9.00 15.06 -11.20
C MET A 5 9.11 14.85 -9.70
N SER A 6 9.78 15.78 -9.04
CA SER A 6 10.00 15.71 -7.59
C SER A 6 8.67 15.83 -6.84
N ILE A 7 8.45 14.95 -5.87
CA ILE A 7 7.33 15.03 -4.91
C ILE A 7 7.64 16.01 -3.76
N PHE A 8 8.82 16.60 -3.75
CA PHE A 8 9.28 17.51 -2.69
C PHE A 8 8.30 18.65 -2.45
N ALA A 9 7.91 18.85 -1.20
CA ALA A 9 6.94 19.84 -0.72
C ALA A 9 5.52 19.70 -1.30
N CYS A 10 5.22 18.61 -2.03
CA CYS A 10 3.88 18.34 -2.54
C CYS A 10 3.02 17.62 -1.49
N ARG A 11 1.78 18.08 -1.31
CA ARG A 11 0.76 17.35 -0.54
C ARG A 11 0.23 16.21 -1.40
N PHE A 12 0.24 15.00 -0.86
CA PHE A 12 -0.18 13.82 -1.63
C PHE A 12 -1.13 12.92 -0.86
N PHE A 13 -1.93 12.14 -1.60
CA PHE A 13 -2.59 10.96 -1.06
C PHE A 13 -1.81 9.70 -1.43
N CYS A 14 -1.86 8.68 -0.59
CA CYS A 14 -1.32 7.37 -0.89
C CYS A 14 -2.46 6.37 -1.12
N SER A 15 -2.40 5.62 -2.23
CA SER A 15 -3.25 4.45 -2.44
C SER A 15 -2.83 3.38 -1.42
N TRP A 16 -3.69 3.15 -0.43
CA TRP A 16 -3.34 2.41 0.78
C TRP A 16 -4.02 1.05 0.84
N SER A 17 -3.22 -0.01 0.77
CA SER A 17 -3.67 -1.39 0.97
C SER A 17 -3.52 -1.88 2.41
N GLY A 18 -2.69 -1.21 3.20
CA GLY A 18 -2.28 -1.65 4.54
C GLY A 18 -1.12 -2.64 4.56
N GLY A 19 -0.65 -3.06 3.38
CA GLY A 19 0.46 -4.00 3.20
C GLY A 19 1.82 -3.33 2.99
N LYS A 20 2.85 -4.16 2.81
CA LYS A 20 4.25 -3.72 2.75
C LYS A 20 4.56 -2.76 1.60
N ASP A 21 3.98 -2.96 0.41
CA ASP A 21 4.36 -2.18 -0.77
C ASP A 21 3.77 -0.76 -0.73
N SER A 22 2.50 -0.60 -0.38
CA SER A 22 1.91 0.73 -0.18
C SER A 22 2.59 1.49 0.97
N CYS A 23 2.98 0.77 2.04
CA CYS A 23 3.71 1.35 3.16
C CYS A 23 5.12 1.81 2.76
N LEU A 24 5.86 1.01 2.00
CA LEU A 24 7.18 1.37 1.51
C LEU A 24 7.12 2.56 0.53
N ALA A 25 6.10 2.60 -0.35
CA ALA A 25 5.90 3.72 -1.26
C ALA A 25 5.61 5.02 -0.51
N LEU A 26 4.72 4.99 0.49
CA LEU A 26 4.45 6.10 1.39
C LEU A 26 5.73 6.60 2.09
N TYR A 27 6.54 5.69 2.61
CA TYR A 27 7.78 5.99 3.29
C TYR A 27 8.80 6.64 2.35
N GLN A 28 8.99 6.11 1.15
CA GLN A 28 9.92 6.67 0.17
C GLN A 28 9.48 8.06 -0.29
N ALA A 29 8.19 8.27 -0.54
CA ALA A 29 7.65 9.58 -0.92
C ALA A 29 7.84 10.61 0.20
N THR A 30 7.61 10.22 1.45
CA THR A 30 7.81 11.07 2.63
C THR A 30 9.30 11.40 2.81
N LYS A 31 10.19 10.42 2.66
CA LYS A 31 11.65 10.65 2.69
C LYS A 31 12.14 11.58 1.58
N ALA A 32 11.48 11.57 0.42
CA ALA A 32 11.76 12.49 -0.67
C ALA A 32 11.23 13.92 -0.41
N GLY A 33 10.67 14.17 0.77
CA GLY A 33 10.17 15.48 1.19
C GLY A 33 8.71 15.76 0.80
N GLY A 34 7.97 14.76 0.36
CA GLY A 34 6.52 14.85 0.16
C GLY A 34 5.77 14.92 1.49
N ILE A 35 4.59 15.51 1.46
CA ILE A 35 3.73 15.71 2.64
C ILE A 35 2.53 14.78 2.53
N PRO A 36 2.49 13.65 3.28
CA PRO A 36 1.37 12.73 3.25
C PRO A 36 0.15 13.37 3.93
N GLU A 37 -0.93 13.53 3.18
CA GLU A 37 -2.17 14.16 3.66
C GLU A 37 -3.27 13.14 3.92
N LEU A 38 -3.42 12.19 2.98
CA LEU A 38 -4.52 11.24 2.96
C LEU A 38 -4.03 9.84 2.62
N LEU A 39 -4.67 8.83 3.21
CA LEU A 39 -4.63 7.44 2.76
C LEU A 39 -5.96 7.12 2.09
N LEU A 40 -5.95 6.67 0.84
CA LEU A 40 -7.15 6.22 0.14
C LEU A 40 -7.19 4.71 0.07
N THR A 41 -8.21 4.09 0.66
CA THR A 41 -8.45 2.65 0.55
C THR A 41 -9.78 2.38 -0.14
N MET A 42 -9.72 1.57 -1.20
CA MET A 42 -10.91 1.08 -1.88
C MET A 42 -11.44 -0.16 -1.15
N MET A 43 -12.71 -0.11 -0.73
CA MET A 43 -13.39 -1.16 0.01
C MET A 43 -14.28 -1.98 -0.94
N VAL A 44 -14.59 -3.22 -0.55
CA VAL A 44 -15.65 -3.99 -1.21
C VAL A 44 -17.01 -3.31 -1.01
N GLU A 45 -18.00 -3.70 -1.81
CA GLU A 45 -19.39 -3.30 -1.59
C GLU A 45 -19.81 -3.66 -0.15
N GLY A 46 -20.42 -2.73 0.56
CA GLY A 46 -20.71 -2.89 1.99
C GLY A 46 -19.67 -2.29 2.93
N GLY A 47 -18.46 -2.02 2.47
CA GLY A 47 -17.45 -1.25 3.20
C GLY A 47 -16.78 -1.97 4.38
N GLU A 48 -16.94 -3.29 4.50
CA GLU A 48 -16.42 -4.05 5.64
C GLU A 48 -14.94 -4.39 5.53
N ARG A 49 -14.45 -4.63 4.30
CA ARG A 49 -13.07 -5.07 4.03
C ARG A 49 -12.45 -4.34 2.87
N SER A 50 -11.13 -4.15 2.92
CA SER A 50 -10.38 -3.62 1.79
C SER A 50 -10.40 -4.60 0.61
N ARG A 51 -10.45 -4.07 -0.61
CA ARG A 51 -10.57 -4.88 -1.82
C ARG A 51 -9.31 -5.67 -2.14
N SER A 52 -8.15 -5.10 -1.86
CA SER A 52 -6.87 -5.74 -2.19
C SER A 52 -6.42 -6.79 -1.16
N HIS A 53 -6.38 -6.45 0.13
CA HIS A 53 -5.83 -7.31 1.18
C HIS A 53 -6.89 -7.91 2.13
N GLY A 54 -8.15 -7.57 1.95
CA GLY A 54 -9.23 -8.06 2.81
C GLY A 54 -9.16 -7.56 4.25
N LEU A 55 -8.40 -6.51 4.53
CA LEU A 55 -8.26 -5.94 5.87
C LEU A 55 -9.56 -5.27 6.31
N SER A 56 -9.89 -5.41 7.60
CA SER A 56 -11.03 -4.76 8.19
C SER A 56 -10.82 -3.23 8.28
N LEU A 57 -11.92 -2.48 8.29
CA LEU A 57 -11.88 -1.02 8.46
C LEU A 57 -11.18 -0.61 9.77
N ASP A 58 -11.34 -1.41 10.84
CA ASP A 58 -10.72 -1.10 12.14
C ASP A 58 -9.19 -1.20 12.08
N VAL A 59 -8.65 -2.19 11.36
CA VAL A 59 -7.20 -2.30 11.14
C VAL A 59 -6.68 -1.11 10.34
N LEU A 60 -7.37 -0.73 9.26
CA LEU A 60 -6.98 0.41 8.43
C LEU A 60 -7.03 1.73 9.21
N ARG A 61 -8.05 1.93 10.05
CA ARG A 61 -8.14 3.08 10.96
C ARG A 61 -7.00 3.09 11.97
N ALA A 62 -6.71 1.94 12.59
CA ALA A 62 -5.61 1.84 13.55
C ALA A 62 -4.25 2.18 12.92
N GLN A 63 -4.01 1.76 11.67
CA GLN A 63 -2.81 2.14 10.92
C GLN A 63 -2.76 3.66 10.68
N ALA A 64 -3.84 4.24 10.17
CA ALA A 64 -3.94 5.67 9.88
C ALA A 64 -3.74 6.52 11.14
N ASP A 65 -4.40 6.16 12.24
CA ASP A 65 -4.27 6.83 13.53
C ASP A 65 -2.83 6.75 14.07
N ALA A 66 -2.19 5.58 13.96
CA ALA A 66 -0.80 5.40 14.41
C ALA A 66 0.20 6.22 13.58
N MET A 67 -0.11 6.49 12.31
CA MET A 67 0.70 7.33 11.42
C MET A 67 0.31 8.82 11.48
N GLY A 68 -0.82 9.16 12.09
CA GLY A 68 -1.34 10.53 12.12
C GLY A 68 -1.77 11.05 10.73
N ILE A 69 -2.20 10.15 9.83
CA ILE A 69 -2.64 10.47 8.47
C ILE A 69 -4.13 10.15 8.34
N GLN A 70 -4.89 11.04 7.72
CA GLN A 70 -6.33 10.84 7.55
C GLN A 70 -6.63 9.67 6.60
N LEU A 71 -7.47 8.73 7.03
CA LEU A 71 -7.98 7.65 6.19
C LEU A 71 -9.25 8.11 5.46
N VAL A 72 -9.28 7.91 4.15
CA VAL A 72 -10.47 8.04 3.32
C VAL A 72 -10.76 6.69 2.68
N THR A 73 -11.98 6.21 2.84
CA THR A 73 -12.43 4.96 2.22
C THR A 73 -13.53 5.24 1.20
N ARG A 74 -13.55 4.44 0.13
CA ARG A 74 -14.61 4.44 -0.87
C ARG A 74 -14.97 2.99 -1.19
N SER A 75 -16.25 2.69 -1.23
CA SER A 75 -16.75 1.36 -1.59
C SER A 75 -17.09 1.31 -3.08
N ALA A 76 -16.67 0.25 -3.75
CA ALA A 76 -16.91 0.05 -5.17
C ALA A 76 -17.00 -1.43 -5.54
N SER A 77 -17.78 -1.76 -6.57
CA SER A 77 -17.67 -3.02 -7.28
C SER A 77 -16.50 -2.97 -8.28
N TRP A 78 -16.19 -4.09 -8.94
CA TRP A 78 -15.19 -4.06 -10.02
C TRP A 78 -15.64 -3.21 -11.21
N THR A 79 -16.95 -3.14 -11.47
CA THR A 79 -17.51 -2.35 -12.57
C THR A 79 -17.53 -0.86 -12.29
N THR A 80 -17.56 -0.44 -11.03
CA THR A 80 -17.59 0.96 -10.61
C THR A 80 -16.26 1.47 -10.03
N TYR A 81 -15.26 0.60 -9.94
CA TYR A 81 -13.99 0.90 -9.28
C TYR A 81 -13.31 2.16 -9.83
N GLU A 82 -13.15 2.25 -11.16
CA GLU A 82 -12.49 3.37 -11.81
C GLU A 82 -13.25 4.68 -11.59
N GLU A 83 -14.57 4.68 -11.74
CA GLU A 83 -15.41 5.87 -11.56
C GLU A 83 -15.32 6.39 -10.11
N VAL A 84 -15.41 5.49 -9.13
CA VAL A 84 -15.34 5.84 -7.71
C VAL A 84 -13.95 6.36 -7.35
N PHE A 85 -12.89 5.73 -7.84
CA PHE A 85 -11.52 6.19 -7.65
C PHE A 85 -11.29 7.56 -8.27
N LEU A 86 -11.71 7.76 -9.52
CA LEU A 86 -11.62 9.02 -10.24
C LEU A 86 -12.33 10.16 -9.50
N THR A 87 -13.52 9.88 -8.98
CA THR A 87 -14.29 10.85 -8.18
C THR A 87 -13.54 11.25 -6.92
N ALA A 88 -13.00 10.30 -6.17
CA ALA A 88 -12.18 10.58 -4.98
C ALA A 88 -10.94 11.41 -5.32
N ALA A 89 -10.24 11.06 -6.39
CA ALA A 89 -9.05 11.79 -6.84
C ALA A 89 -9.38 13.24 -7.24
N ARG A 90 -10.51 13.48 -7.89
CA ARG A 90 -11.01 14.83 -8.21
C ARG A 90 -11.33 15.64 -6.96
N GLU A 91 -11.95 15.02 -5.96
CA GLU A 91 -12.23 15.66 -4.67
C GLU A 91 -10.94 16.09 -3.98
N PHE A 92 -9.90 15.24 -4.00
CA PHE A 92 -8.58 15.56 -3.43
C PHE A 92 -7.90 16.70 -4.19
N ALA A 93 -7.93 16.66 -5.52
CA ALA A 93 -7.38 17.73 -6.36
C ALA A 93 -8.04 19.10 -6.07
N ALA A 94 -9.36 19.11 -5.85
CA ALA A 94 -10.10 20.31 -5.48
C ALA A 94 -9.69 20.87 -4.10
N GLN A 95 -9.19 19.99 -3.20
CA GLN A 95 -8.65 20.38 -1.89
C GLN A 95 -7.14 20.71 -1.93
N GLY A 96 -6.53 20.73 -3.12
CA GLY A 96 -5.11 21.04 -3.32
C GLY A 96 -4.18 19.84 -3.15
N VAL A 97 -4.69 18.60 -2.99
CA VAL A 97 -3.91 17.38 -2.97
C VAL A 97 -3.85 16.83 -4.40
N ARG A 98 -2.83 17.24 -5.15
CA ARG A 98 -2.70 16.96 -6.60
C ARG A 98 -1.60 15.97 -6.94
N ASP A 99 -1.18 15.19 -5.97
CA ASP A 99 -0.18 14.15 -6.12
C ASP A 99 -0.71 12.86 -5.49
N GLY A 100 -0.57 11.74 -6.18
CA GLY A 100 -0.96 10.42 -5.73
C GLY A 100 0.24 9.48 -5.73
N VAL A 101 0.42 8.71 -4.66
CA VAL A 101 1.52 7.75 -4.49
C VAL A 101 0.97 6.33 -4.52
N PHE A 102 1.62 5.47 -5.30
CA PHE A 102 1.23 4.10 -5.55
C PHE A 102 2.38 3.13 -5.28
N GLY A 103 2.07 1.94 -4.79
CA GLY A 103 3.04 0.91 -4.42
C GLY A 103 3.44 -0.05 -5.54
N ASP A 104 3.09 0.23 -6.78
CA ASP A 104 3.41 -0.65 -7.91
C ASP A 104 4.92 -0.70 -8.17
N ILE A 105 5.42 -1.94 -8.42
CA ILE A 105 6.83 -2.21 -8.65
C ILE A 105 7.12 -2.45 -10.12
N ASP A 106 6.35 -3.30 -10.81
CA ASP A 106 6.68 -3.75 -12.16
C ASP A 106 5.48 -4.16 -13.04
N LEU A 107 4.24 -3.91 -12.60
CA LEU A 107 3.03 -4.16 -13.40
C LEU A 107 2.72 -2.97 -14.31
N ASP A 108 3.12 -3.06 -15.58
CA ASP A 108 2.96 -1.97 -16.56
C ASP A 108 1.49 -1.56 -16.72
N ASP A 109 0.57 -2.51 -16.89
CA ASP A 109 -0.88 -2.23 -17.06
C ASP A 109 -1.46 -1.47 -15.85
N HIS A 110 -1.04 -1.84 -14.65
CA HIS A 110 -1.51 -1.21 -13.42
C HIS A 110 -1.00 0.23 -13.29
N ARG A 111 0.29 0.43 -13.60
CA ARG A 111 0.89 1.76 -13.64
C ARG A 111 0.24 2.65 -14.69
N GLU A 112 0.00 2.14 -15.89
CA GLU A 112 -0.64 2.88 -16.97
C GLU A 112 -2.05 3.31 -16.57
N TRP A 113 -2.81 2.43 -15.93
CA TRP A 113 -4.11 2.75 -15.35
C TRP A 113 -4.02 3.88 -14.33
N CYS A 114 -3.10 3.78 -13.36
CA CYS A 114 -2.90 4.81 -12.33
C CYS A 114 -2.57 6.17 -12.96
N VAL A 115 -1.64 6.21 -13.91
CA VAL A 115 -1.24 7.44 -14.61
C VAL A 115 -2.40 8.06 -15.37
N ARG A 116 -3.16 7.25 -16.11
CA ARG A 116 -4.31 7.72 -16.90
C ARG A 116 -5.40 8.29 -16.01
N VAL A 117 -5.84 7.54 -15.01
CA VAL A 117 -6.95 7.95 -14.13
C VAL A 117 -6.56 9.16 -13.27
N CYS A 118 -5.35 9.20 -12.76
CA CYS A 118 -4.84 10.37 -12.04
C CYS A 118 -4.78 11.61 -12.95
N SER A 119 -4.26 11.47 -14.17
CA SER A 119 -4.21 12.58 -15.14
C SER A 119 -5.60 13.14 -15.43
N GLU A 120 -6.60 12.29 -15.60
CA GLU A 120 -7.99 12.68 -15.82
C GLU A 120 -8.58 13.42 -14.60
N ALA A 121 -8.12 13.11 -13.40
CA ALA A 121 -8.49 13.81 -12.17
C ALA A 121 -7.73 15.12 -11.93
N GLY A 122 -6.74 15.44 -12.74
CA GLY A 122 -5.82 16.57 -12.49
C GLY A 122 -4.81 16.27 -11.37
N VAL A 123 -4.44 15.01 -11.20
CA VAL A 123 -3.51 14.48 -10.23
C VAL A 123 -2.28 13.90 -10.94
N ARG A 124 -1.09 14.08 -10.36
CA ARG A 124 0.14 13.42 -10.79
C ARG A 124 0.32 12.10 -10.06
N ALA A 125 0.52 11.02 -10.80
CA ALA A 125 0.82 9.72 -10.23
C ALA A 125 2.32 9.55 -10.00
N HIS A 126 2.71 9.12 -8.80
CA HIS A 126 4.08 8.80 -8.42
C HIS A 126 4.19 7.33 -8.04
N HIS A 127 5.21 6.66 -8.57
CA HIS A 127 5.49 5.25 -8.31
C HIS A 127 6.92 5.13 -7.76
N PRO A 128 7.14 5.39 -6.44
CA PRO A 128 8.48 5.42 -5.85
C PRO A 128 9.24 4.09 -5.94
N LEU A 129 8.50 2.98 -6.10
CA LEU A 129 9.07 1.63 -6.18
C LEU A 129 9.23 1.13 -7.62
N TRP A 130 8.90 1.95 -8.61
CA TRP A 130 8.85 1.51 -10.00
C TRP A 130 10.19 0.99 -10.51
N LYS A 131 10.19 -0.26 -11.02
CA LYS A 131 11.36 -0.99 -11.50
C LYS A 131 12.46 -1.19 -10.44
N LEU A 132 12.11 -1.06 -9.15
CA LEU A 132 12.99 -1.50 -8.09
C LEU A 132 13.12 -3.04 -8.15
N ASP A 133 14.31 -3.54 -7.96
CA ASP A 133 14.50 -4.99 -7.80
C ASP A 133 13.63 -5.51 -6.65
N ARG A 134 12.90 -6.61 -6.90
CA ARG A 134 11.89 -7.13 -5.99
C ARG A 134 12.46 -7.49 -4.63
N LEU A 135 13.58 -8.21 -4.62
CA LEU A 135 14.21 -8.60 -3.35
C LEU A 135 14.79 -7.39 -2.63
N ARG A 136 15.30 -6.41 -3.37
CA ARG A 136 15.76 -5.14 -2.81
C ARG A 136 14.60 -4.35 -2.18
N ALA A 137 13.41 -4.37 -2.77
CA ALA A 137 12.23 -3.75 -2.15
C ALA A 137 11.91 -4.37 -0.79
N VAL A 138 11.93 -5.70 -0.71
CA VAL A 138 11.73 -6.44 0.55
C VAL A 138 12.79 -6.07 1.59
N HIS A 139 14.06 -6.11 1.22
CA HIS A 139 15.15 -5.72 2.15
C HIS A 139 15.03 -4.26 2.58
N THR A 140 14.72 -3.34 1.66
CA THR A 140 14.52 -1.93 2.00
C THR A 140 13.40 -1.75 3.03
N PHE A 141 12.31 -2.51 2.92
CA PHE A 141 11.22 -2.50 3.88
C PHE A 141 11.67 -3.00 5.26
N LEU A 142 12.36 -4.14 5.30
CA LEU A 142 12.82 -4.74 6.57
C LEU A 142 13.93 -3.89 7.23
N ASP A 143 14.89 -3.41 6.46
CA ASP A 143 16.02 -2.60 6.94
C ASP A 143 15.55 -1.22 7.46
N ALA A 144 14.45 -0.70 6.94
CA ALA A 144 13.82 0.51 7.47
C ALA A 144 13.20 0.31 8.86
N GLY A 145 13.05 -0.94 9.32
CA GLY A 145 12.51 -1.28 10.64
C GLY A 145 10.98 -1.43 10.67
N PHE A 146 10.35 -1.60 9.52
CA PHE A 146 8.93 -1.92 9.48
C PHE A 146 8.63 -3.32 10.02
N GLN A 147 7.47 -3.46 10.65
CA GLN A 147 6.93 -4.70 11.17
C GLN A 147 5.66 -5.05 10.42
N ALA A 148 5.56 -6.26 9.93
CA ALA A 148 4.38 -6.76 9.23
C ALA A 148 4.12 -8.22 9.56
N TYR A 149 2.90 -8.68 9.28
CA TYR A 149 2.48 -10.07 9.40
C TYR A 149 1.83 -10.56 8.11
N ILE A 150 1.95 -11.84 7.84
CA ILE A 150 1.28 -12.50 6.72
C ILE A 150 -0.15 -12.81 7.14
N VAL A 151 -1.15 -12.22 6.44
CA VAL A 151 -2.58 -12.30 6.84
C VAL A 151 -3.46 -13.05 5.88
N ALA A 152 -2.96 -13.34 4.68
CA ALA A 152 -3.65 -14.17 3.72
C ALA A 152 -2.64 -14.94 2.88
N THR A 153 -2.99 -16.18 2.52
CA THR A 153 -2.23 -17.01 1.60
C THR A 153 -3.19 -17.64 0.60
N LYS A 154 -2.73 -17.83 -0.64
CA LYS A 154 -3.49 -18.50 -1.68
C LYS A 154 -3.66 -19.99 -1.32
N ASP A 155 -4.78 -20.60 -1.76
CA ASP A 155 -4.98 -22.03 -1.63
C ASP A 155 -3.82 -22.80 -2.27
N GLY A 156 -3.21 -23.71 -1.48
CA GLY A 156 -2.04 -24.49 -1.90
C GLY A 156 -0.70 -23.97 -1.41
N LEU A 157 -0.62 -22.76 -0.86
CA LEU A 157 0.56 -22.29 -0.13
C LEU A 157 0.61 -22.85 1.29
N ASP A 158 1.83 -22.92 1.85
CA ASP A 158 2.05 -23.42 3.20
C ASP A 158 1.26 -22.56 4.23
N ARG A 159 0.23 -23.16 4.82
CA ARG A 159 -0.58 -22.50 5.86
C ARG A 159 0.23 -22.11 7.08
N ASN A 160 1.43 -22.68 7.24
CA ASN A 160 2.35 -22.28 8.31
C ASN A 160 2.91 -20.87 8.14
N LEU A 161 2.77 -20.25 6.96
CA LEU A 161 3.12 -18.84 6.74
C LEU A 161 2.09 -17.88 7.34
N LEU A 162 0.83 -18.32 7.45
CA LEU A 162 -0.25 -17.45 7.94
C LEU A 162 -0.03 -17.06 9.41
N GLY A 163 -0.12 -15.76 9.69
CA GLY A 163 0.09 -15.21 11.03
C GLY A 163 1.55 -15.09 11.46
N ARG A 164 2.51 -15.48 10.61
CA ARG A 164 3.94 -15.28 10.88
C ARG A 164 4.34 -13.82 10.68
N PRO A 165 5.33 -13.34 11.46
CA PRO A 165 6.02 -12.10 11.13
C PRO A 165 6.61 -12.19 9.71
N PHE A 166 6.49 -11.10 8.95
CA PHE A 166 7.19 -10.93 7.68
C PHE A 166 8.59 -10.40 7.98
N ASP A 167 9.52 -11.30 8.24
CA ASP A 167 10.91 -11.05 8.59
C ASP A 167 11.87 -11.78 7.65
N ILE A 168 13.16 -11.67 7.90
CA ILE A 168 14.18 -12.27 7.06
C ILE A 168 14.08 -13.81 7.03
N ASP A 169 13.63 -14.44 8.10
CA ASP A 169 13.45 -15.89 8.17
C ASP A 169 12.23 -16.34 7.37
N ALA A 170 11.15 -15.56 7.40
CA ALA A 170 10.00 -15.77 6.53
C ALA A 170 10.36 -15.60 5.05
N VAL A 171 11.15 -14.57 4.70
CA VAL A 171 11.63 -14.34 3.34
C VAL A 171 12.46 -15.53 2.84
N LYS A 172 13.41 -16.04 3.63
CA LYS A 172 14.18 -17.24 3.30
C LYS A 172 13.30 -18.45 3.11
N SER A 173 12.34 -18.68 4.04
CA SER A 173 11.40 -19.80 3.94
C SER A 173 10.57 -19.74 2.66
N MET A 174 10.13 -18.56 2.26
CA MET A 174 9.42 -18.34 0.98
C MET A 174 10.31 -18.67 -0.23
N GLN A 175 11.55 -18.21 -0.24
CA GLN A 175 12.50 -18.48 -1.31
C GLN A 175 12.80 -19.98 -1.43
N ASP A 176 12.97 -20.69 -0.32
CA ASP A 176 13.18 -22.15 -0.28
C ASP A 176 11.97 -22.92 -0.84
N LEU A 177 10.77 -22.37 -0.69
CA LEU A 177 9.53 -22.91 -1.26
C LEU A 177 9.27 -22.45 -2.72
N GLY A 178 10.17 -21.66 -3.31
CA GLY A 178 9.99 -21.09 -4.65
C GLY A 178 8.93 -19.99 -4.74
N ILE A 179 8.56 -19.40 -3.60
CA ILE A 179 7.62 -18.27 -3.52
C ILE A 179 8.41 -16.96 -3.60
N ASP A 180 7.98 -16.04 -4.47
CA ASP A 180 8.57 -14.71 -4.54
C ASP A 180 8.11 -13.86 -3.33
N PRO A 181 9.01 -13.49 -2.39
CA PRO A 181 8.63 -12.75 -1.19
C PRO A 181 8.19 -11.31 -1.45
N CYS A 182 8.40 -10.80 -2.67
CA CYS A 182 7.91 -9.50 -3.09
C CYS A 182 6.50 -9.56 -3.68
N ARG A 183 6.10 -10.72 -4.19
CA ARG A 183 4.93 -10.86 -5.05
C ARG A 183 3.64 -10.99 -4.24
N GLU A 184 2.94 -9.88 -4.07
CA GLU A 184 1.59 -9.86 -3.51
C GLU A 184 0.48 -10.06 -4.57
N GLU A 185 0.81 -10.63 -5.73
CA GLU A 185 -0.15 -10.93 -6.81
C GLU A 185 -1.02 -12.16 -6.49
N GLY A 186 -1.58 -12.21 -5.30
CA GLY A 186 -2.50 -13.26 -4.88
C GLY A 186 -1.84 -14.52 -4.31
N GLU A 187 -0.52 -14.55 -4.09
CA GLU A 187 0.13 -15.65 -3.38
C GLU A 187 0.01 -15.48 -1.86
N PHE A 188 0.26 -14.27 -1.37
CA PHE A 188 0.06 -13.90 0.03
C PHE A 188 -0.21 -12.40 0.15
N HIS A 189 -0.70 -11.97 1.31
CA HIS A 189 -0.85 -10.55 1.66
C HIS A 189 -0.24 -10.27 3.03
N THR A 190 0.21 -9.04 3.22
CA THR A 190 0.77 -8.58 4.48
C THR A 190 -0.08 -7.49 5.09
N VAL A 191 0.04 -7.32 6.41
CA VAL A 191 -0.44 -6.16 7.15
C VAL A 191 0.71 -5.54 7.92
N VAL A 192 0.95 -4.25 7.73
CA VAL A 192 1.98 -3.52 8.46
C VAL A 192 1.44 -3.10 9.82
N THR A 193 2.19 -3.40 10.87
CA THR A 193 1.77 -3.16 12.25
C THR A 193 2.66 -2.17 13.01
N GLY A 194 3.76 -1.73 12.43
CA GLY A 194 4.68 -0.79 13.06
C GLY A 194 5.85 -0.42 12.15
N GLY A 195 6.63 0.53 12.59
CA GLY A 195 7.83 0.99 11.90
C GLY A 195 8.00 2.51 11.92
N PRO A 196 8.91 3.05 11.10
CA PRO A 196 9.34 4.46 11.20
C PRO A 196 8.24 5.50 10.91
N LEU A 197 7.14 5.13 10.26
CA LEU A 197 5.98 6.01 10.04
C LEU A 197 4.97 5.96 11.19
N PHE A 198 5.09 5.00 12.09
CA PHE A 198 4.12 4.72 13.15
C PHE A 198 4.57 5.35 14.46
N SER A 199 3.74 6.15 15.10
CA SER A 199 3.97 6.67 16.46
C SER A 199 3.90 5.58 17.54
N ARG A 200 3.19 4.48 17.22
CA ARG A 200 3.03 3.28 18.06
C ARG A 200 2.79 2.06 17.21
N SER A 201 3.26 0.88 17.63
CA SER A 201 2.91 -0.38 16.98
C SER A 201 1.47 -0.79 17.31
N LEU A 202 0.80 -1.44 16.35
CA LEU A 202 -0.51 -2.06 16.57
C LEU A 202 -0.31 -3.32 17.43
N ARG A 203 -0.85 -3.33 18.65
CA ARG A 203 -0.48 -4.33 19.69
C ARG A 203 -1.32 -5.59 19.70
N ASP A 204 -2.45 -5.63 19.02
CA ASP A 204 -3.39 -6.76 19.17
C ASP A 204 -3.38 -7.68 17.97
N ARG A 205 -2.70 -8.84 18.10
CA ARG A 205 -2.72 -9.90 17.09
C ARG A 205 -4.14 -10.40 16.77
N LYS A 206 -5.08 -10.29 17.71
CA LYS A 206 -6.46 -10.77 17.54
C LYS A 206 -7.30 -9.84 16.66
N SER A 207 -6.89 -8.59 16.53
CA SER A 207 -7.58 -7.59 15.69
C SER A 207 -7.07 -7.56 14.24
N VAL A 208 -5.96 -8.22 13.96
CA VAL A 208 -5.22 -8.09 12.69
C VAL A 208 -5.31 -9.34 11.82
N VAL A 209 -5.68 -10.50 12.39
CA VAL A 209 -5.78 -11.80 11.69
C VAL A 209 -7.21 -12.30 11.69
#